data_cbdd784104604b32360fe5ea1948fc7d
#
_entry.id   cbdd784104604b32360fe5ea1948fc7d
#
_cell.length_a   1.000
_cell.length_b   1.000
_cell.length_c   1.000
_cell.angle_alpha   90.00
_cell.angle_beta   90.00
_cell.angle_gamma   90.00
#
_symmetry.space_group_name_H-M   'P 1'
#
loop_
_entity.id
_entity.type
_entity.pdbx_description
1 polymer ?
#
loop_
_entity_poly.entity_id
_entity_poly.type
_entity_poly.pdbx_seq_one_letter_code
_entity_poly.pdbx_strand_id
1 'polypeptide(L)'
;MSKQSLSLITKQLGLAKADKQSEFDEICSLTNPTVKKTLLKSFADDCDAAAVHLKAASLPRQSYQVILPLPSLKDNEVYAPNYKDGETVALIRYPHGGTSEIPILKVNNKSLEGKSVLGNTPMDAIGINKTNADRLSGADFDGDTVMVIPCNSTSSKVRITSTPQLKGLIGFDTKEAYGPDSSSPVKVETVGSREIEYYSRNGKTYKKMGNKQIEMGKVSNLITDMTLKGATEEELTRAIRHSMVVIDAEKHALDYKQSEIDNGIASLKKKYQGSIDKDGNYHEGASTLISRAKSETQVYKRKGSPIINEDGSLSYKTVKEEYVDKNGKLKFRMQNSTKMAEAKDARELSSGTPQEEAYADYANTMKSLANQARREMINTGKIAYSAAAKNTYHGEVKSLSAKLNIALSNAPRERQAQVMANATVAAKKKENPDMTKAEIKKANQQALSSARTSVGAHRTPVEITDREWEAIQAGAISENKLIQILNNTNIDTIRQRATPRATNSLSTAKQHRISAMCASGYTTSEIADALGVSTSTVSKYLNGKG
;
A
#
# COMPACT_ATOMS: atom_id res chain seq x y z
N MET A 1 -3.72 0.06 -12.87
CA MET A 1 -2.57 -0.42 -13.67
C MET A 1 -2.90 -0.44 -15.15
N SER A 2 -3.76 -1.30 -15.60
CA SER A 2 -4.14 -1.51 -17.01
C SER A 2 -4.67 -0.27 -17.73
N LYS A 3 -5.18 0.71 -17.00
CA LYS A 3 -5.74 1.98 -17.52
C LYS A 3 -4.74 3.14 -17.53
N GLN A 4 -3.52 2.93 -17.04
CA GLN A 4 -2.44 3.92 -17.11
C GLN A 4 -1.65 3.74 -18.40
N SER A 5 -1.15 4.83 -18.98
CA SER A 5 -0.26 4.74 -20.12
C SER A 5 1.06 4.08 -19.75
N LEU A 6 1.63 3.28 -20.65
CA LEU A 6 2.93 2.65 -20.44
C LEU A 6 4.02 3.68 -20.09
N SER A 7 4.03 4.82 -20.80
CA SER A 7 4.97 5.92 -20.55
C SER A 7 4.91 6.43 -19.11
N LEU A 8 3.71 6.58 -18.56
CA LEU A 8 3.53 7.04 -17.19
C LEU A 8 4.00 5.98 -16.17
N ILE A 9 3.60 4.71 -16.37
CA ILE A 9 4.01 3.59 -15.52
C ILE A 9 5.55 3.50 -15.50
N THR A 10 6.18 3.48 -16.66
CA THR A 10 7.65 3.37 -16.77
C THR A 10 8.36 4.51 -16.05
N LYS A 11 7.87 5.75 -16.20
CA LYS A 11 8.43 6.91 -15.49
C LYS A 11 8.30 6.78 -13.97
N GLN A 12 7.12 6.45 -13.46
CA GLN A 12 6.88 6.35 -12.02
C GLN A 12 7.63 5.17 -11.38
N LEU A 13 7.66 4.02 -12.06
CA LEU A 13 8.44 2.88 -11.58
C LEU A 13 9.95 3.14 -11.70
N GLY A 14 10.38 3.89 -12.72
CA GLY A 14 11.75 4.36 -12.86
C GLY A 14 12.21 5.24 -11.69
N LEU A 15 11.36 6.17 -11.24
CA LEU A 15 11.61 6.97 -10.04
C LEU A 15 11.73 6.09 -8.79
N ALA A 16 10.78 5.15 -8.60
CA ALA A 16 10.81 4.27 -7.44
C ALA A 16 12.06 3.37 -7.42
N LYS A 17 12.53 2.89 -8.59
CA LYS A 17 13.80 2.15 -8.72
C LYS A 17 15.00 3.04 -8.38
N ALA A 18 15.04 4.26 -8.90
CA ALA A 18 16.11 5.22 -8.62
C ALA A 18 16.18 5.60 -7.14
N ASP A 19 15.02 5.81 -6.49
CA ASP A 19 14.94 6.08 -5.06
C ASP A 19 15.50 4.92 -4.23
N LYS A 20 15.13 3.68 -4.55
CA LYS A 20 15.64 2.50 -3.85
C LYS A 20 17.14 2.27 -4.11
N GLN A 21 17.61 2.50 -5.33
CA GLN A 21 19.05 2.44 -5.62
C GLN A 21 19.82 3.49 -4.82
N SER A 22 19.31 4.74 -4.78
CA SER A 22 19.92 5.81 -3.97
C SER A 22 19.96 5.47 -2.49
N GLU A 23 18.91 4.89 -1.94
CA GLU A 23 18.86 4.45 -0.55
C GLU A 23 19.90 3.36 -0.27
N PHE A 24 20.06 2.40 -1.19
CA PHE A 24 21.11 1.36 -1.11
C PHE A 24 22.50 1.96 -1.10
N ASP A 25 22.80 2.87 -2.04
CA ASP A 25 24.11 3.53 -2.17
C ASP A 25 24.43 4.36 -0.92
N GLU A 26 23.45 5.07 -0.35
CA GLU A 26 23.62 5.80 0.91
C GLU A 26 23.95 4.85 2.07
N ILE A 27 23.26 3.72 2.20
CA ILE A 27 23.53 2.73 3.25
C ILE A 27 24.95 2.13 3.05
N CYS A 28 25.34 1.85 1.82
CA CYS A 28 26.67 1.33 1.51
C CYS A 28 27.81 2.30 1.87
N SER A 29 27.53 3.61 1.84
CA SER A 29 28.50 4.65 2.19
C SER A 29 28.72 4.83 3.70
N LEU A 30 27.91 4.20 4.56
CA LEU A 30 27.98 4.40 6.00
C LEU A 30 29.32 3.93 6.59
N THR A 31 29.84 4.72 7.52
CA THR A 31 31.16 4.50 8.14
C THR A 31 31.18 3.43 9.22
N ASN A 32 30.03 3.15 9.86
CA ASN A 32 29.94 2.15 10.91
C ASN A 32 29.41 0.81 10.37
N PRO A 33 30.20 -0.27 10.38
CA PRO A 33 29.79 -1.57 9.81
C PRO A 33 28.56 -2.18 10.45
N THR A 34 28.38 -2.06 11.76
CA THR A 34 27.23 -2.63 12.47
C THR A 34 25.95 -1.88 12.13
N VAL A 35 26.00 -0.55 12.03
CA VAL A 35 24.88 0.28 11.56
C VAL A 35 24.54 -0.07 10.11
N LYS A 36 25.58 -0.15 9.23
CA LYS A 36 25.45 -0.55 7.84
C LYS A 36 24.74 -1.90 7.70
N LYS A 37 25.18 -2.94 8.42
CA LYS A 37 24.55 -4.27 8.41
C LYS A 37 23.08 -4.22 8.85
N THR A 38 22.77 -3.48 9.92
CA THR A 38 21.39 -3.34 10.43
C THR A 38 20.48 -2.72 9.39
N LEU A 39 20.92 -1.65 8.75
CA LEU A 39 20.16 -0.97 7.70
C LEU A 39 20.06 -1.78 6.42
N LEU A 40 21.13 -2.48 5.99
CA LEU A 40 21.08 -3.39 4.84
C LEU A 40 20.07 -4.51 5.03
N LYS A 41 19.96 -5.06 6.25
CA LYS A 41 18.95 -6.07 6.57
C LYS A 41 17.53 -5.52 6.41
N SER A 42 17.24 -4.38 7.03
CA SER A 42 15.92 -3.73 6.90
C SER A 42 15.61 -3.37 5.46
N PHE A 43 16.57 -2.83 4.73
CA PHE A 43 16.44 -2.49 3.32
C PHE A 43 16.14 -3.72 2.44
N ALA A 44 16.80 -4.86 2.68
CA ALA A 44 16.52 -6.09 1.95
C ALA A 44 15.10 -6.59 2.20
N ASP A 45 14.63 -6.55 3.46
CA ASP A 45 13.27 -6.93 3.83
C ASP A 45 12.23 -5.99 3.18
N ASP A 46 12.50 -4.68 3.13
CA ASP A 46 11.65 -3.68 2.48
C ASP A 46 11.58 -3.88 0.96
N CYS A 47 12.71 -4.21 0.31
CA CYS A 47 12.75 -4.51 -1.12
C CYS A 47 11.98 -5.79 -1.46
N ASP A 48 12.11 -6.85 -0.66
CA ASP A 48 11.34 -8.08 -0.83
C ASP A 48 9.83 -7.81 -0.66
N ALA A 49 9.47 -7.03 0.35
CA ALA A 49 8.08 -6.61 0.54
C ALA A 49 7.56 -5.78 -0.65
N ALA A 50 8.37 -4.85 -1.19
CA ALA A 50 8.01 -4.04 -2.36
C ALA A 50 7.83 -4.89 -3.63
N ALA A 51 8.62 -5.95 -3.81
CA ALA A 51 8.47 -6.89 -4.92
C ALA A 51 7.16 -7.69 -4.84
N VAL A 52 6.75 -8.11 -3.64
CA VAL A 52 5.51 -8.88 -3.42
C VAL A 52 4.28 -7.97 -3.44
N HIS A 53 4.36 -6.82 -2.79
CA HIS A 53 3.25 -5.88 -2.63
C HIS A 53 3.28 -4.78 -3.68
N LEU A 54 3.27 -5.18 -4.96
CA LEU A 54 3.20 -4.25 -6.08
C LEU A 54 2.02 -3.28 -5.91
N LYS A 55 2.28 -2.00 -6.14
CA LYS A 55 1.27 -0.94 -6.12
C LYS A 55 1.19 -0.29 -7.50
N ALA A 56 0.01 0.21 -7.85
CA ALA A 56 -0.12 1.07 -9.02
C ALA A 56 0.77 2.31 -8.84
N ALA A 57 1.43 2.73 -9.92
CA ALA A 57 2.24 3.95 -9.92
C ALA A 57 1.37 5.15 -9.53
N SER A 58 1.89 6.00 -8.66
CA SER A 58 1.23 7.24 -8.27
C SER A 58 1.22 8.24 -9.42
N LEU A 59 0.13 8.98 -9.56
CA LEU A 59 0.02 10.04 -10.54
C LEU A 59 0.47 11.37 -9.94
N PRO A 60 1.11 12.25 -10.71
CA PRO A 60 1.54 13.55 -10.22
C PRO A 60 0.38 14.36 -9.64
N ARG A 61 0.61 15.00 -8.48
CA ARG A 61 -0.36 15.85 -7.78
C ARG A 61 -1.72 15.18 -7.50
N GLN A 62 -1.78 13.84 -7.46
CA GLN A 62 -2.99 13.14 -7.01
C GLN A 62 -3.18 13.34 -5.51
N SER A 63 -4.41 13.58 -5.09
CA SER A 63 -4.77 13.66 -3.69
C SER A 63 -6.14 13.07 -3.42
N TYR A 64 -6.36 12.54 -2.22
CA TYR A 64 -7.69 12.13 -1.77
C TYR A 64 -8.39 13.33 -1.15
N GLN A 65 -9.65 13.57 -1.57
CA GLN A 65 -10.46 14.68 -1.13
C GLN A 65 -11.86 14.17 -0.76
N VAL A 66 -12.41 14.67 0.33
CA VAL A 66 -13.81 14.46 0.68
C VAL A 66 -14.69 15.27 -0.28
N ILE A 67 -15.80 14.69 -0.73
CA ILE A 67 -16.75 15.41 -1.59
C ILE A 67 -17.84 16.08 -0.73
N LEU A 68 -18.14 17.35 -1.05
CA LEU A 68 -19.22 18.11 -0.42
C LEU A 68 -20.19 18.62 -1.50
N PRO A 69 -21.51 18.75 -1.16
CA PRO A 69 -22.51 19.17 -2.12
C PRO A 69 -22.39 20.66 -2.44
N LEU A 70 -22.31 20.98 -3.71
CA LEU A 70 -22.39 22.34 -4.25
C LEU A 70 -23.34 22.37 -5.45
N PRO A 71 -24.65 22.53 -5.20
CA PRO A 71 -25.69 22.49 -6.25
C PRO A 71 -25.55 23.55 -7.34
N SER A 72 -24.90 24.68 -7.08
CA SER A 72 -24.72 25.76 -8.06
C SER A 72 -23.67 25.47 -9.13
N LEU A 73 -22.84 24.43 -8.92
CA LEU A 73 -21.84 24.04 -9.92
C LEU A 73 -22.50 23.35 -11.12
N LYS A 74 -21.97 23.62 -12.31
CA LYS A 74 -22.37 22.91 -13.52
C LYS A 74 -21.84 21.47 -13.54
N ASP A 75 -22.43 20.61 -14.36
CA ASP A 75 -22.04 19.19 -14.49
C ASP A 75 -20.59 18.97 -14.98
N ASN A 76 -19.96 19.99 -15.52
CA ASN A 76 -18.57 19.96 -15.95
C ASN A 76 -17.61 20.71 -15.00
N GLU A 77 -18.07 21.11 -13.82
CA GLU A 77 -17.30 21.92 -12.88
C GLU A 77 -17.08 21.22 -11.54
N VAL A 78 -15.98 21.60 -10.88
CA VAL A 78 -15.62 21.22 -9.52
C VAL A 78 -15.01 22.42 -8.79
N TYR A 79 -15.37 22.63 -7.53
CA TYR A 79 -14.68 23.57 -6.66
C TYR A 79 -13.54 22.85 -5.96
N ALA A 80 -12.30 23.21 -6.27
CA ALA A 80 -11.10 22.51 -5.78
C ALA A 80 -9.92 23.48 -5.62
N PRO A 81 -9.86 24.27 -4.54
CA PRO A 81 -8.84 25.32 -4.37
C PRO A 81 -7.39 24.85 -4.32
N ASN A 82 -7.14 23.58 -4.02
CA ASN A 82 -5.81 22.96 -4.07
C ASN A 82 -5.27 22.82 -5.52
N TYR A 83 -6.11 23.09 -6.51
CA TYR A 83 -5.79 23.06 -7.93
C TYR A 83 -6.02 24.44 -8.55
N LYS A 84 -5.37 24.70 -9.69
CA LYS A 84 -5.48 26.02 -10.36
C LYS A 84 -6.87 26.22 -10.95
N ASP A 85 -7.40 27.43 -10.83
CA ASP A 85 -8.66 27.80 -11.50
C ASP A 85 -8.57 27.53 -13.02
N GLY A 86 -9.59 26.88 -13.57
CA GLY A 86 -9.62 26.44 -14.96
C GLY A 86 -8.80 25.17 -15.28
N GLU A 87 -8.08 24.59 -14.32
CA GLU A 87 -7.39 23.33 -14.52
C GLU A 87 -8.40 22.18 -14.70
N THR A 88 -8.02 21.17 -15.46
CA THR A 88 -8.86 19.97 -15.65
C THR A 88 -8.42 18.87 -14.69
N VAL A 89 -9.37 18.30 -13.98
CA VAL A 89 -9.13 17.20 -13.05
C VAL A 89 -10.08 16.03 -13.32
N ALA A 90 -9.59 14.82 -13.12
CA ALA A 90 -10.40 13.61 -13.05
C ALA A 90 -10.72 13.27 -11.61
N LEU A 91 -11.96 12.86 -11.34
CA LEU A 91 -12.36 12.35 -10.03
C LEU A 91 -12.52 10.82 -10.12
N ILE A 92 -11.93 10.10 -9.18
CA ILE A 92 -11.99 8.63 -9.13
C ILE A 92 -12.36 8.19 -7.72
N ARG A 93 -13.52 7.57 -7.58
CA ARG A 93 -13.92 6.85 -6.36
C ARG A 93 -13.61 5.36 -6.53
N TYR A 94 -13.01 4.75 -5.54
CA TYR A 94 -12.73 3.32 -5.54
C TYR A 94 -13.72 2.55 -4.65
N PRO A 95 -14.23 1.43 -5.13
CA PRO A 95 -14.05 0.81 -6.46
C PRO A 95 -14.88 1.50 -7.54
N HIS A 96 -14.47 1.42 -8.80
CA HIS A 96 -15.24 1.97 -9.93
C HIS A 96 -15.35 0.97 -11.08
N GLY A 97 -16.43 1.09 -11.85
CA GLY A 97 -16.76 0.23 -12.99
C GLY A 97 -16.06 0.58 -14.30
N GLY A 98 -15.20 1.58 -14.31
CA GLY A 98 -14.49 1.92 -15.54
C GLY A 98 -14.50 3.41 -15.87
N THR A 99 -14.25 3.73 -17.14
CA THR A 99 -14.13 5.11 -17.64
C THR A 99 -15.44 5.89 -17.60
N SER A 100 -16.58 5.20 -17.58
CA SER A 100 -17.91 5.80 -17.47
C SER A 100 -18.19 6.42 -16.09
N GLU A 101 -17.50 5.94 -15.06
CA GLU A 101 -17.61 6.42 -13.68
C GLU A 101 -16.47 7.37 -13.27
N ILE A 102 -15.74 7.91 -14.25
CA ILE A 102 -14.65 8.85 -14.03
C ILE A 102 -15.03 10.20 -14.66
N PRO A 103 -15.70 11.11 -13.93
CA PRO A 103 -15.96 12.44 -14.44
C PRO A 103 -14.65 13.22 -14.59
N ILE A 104 -14.55 13.95 -15.71
CA ILE A 104 -13.46 14.89 -15.98
C ILE A 104 -14.06 16.28 -15.91
N LEU A 105 -13.62 17.08 -14.94
CA LEU A 105 -14.23 18.33 -14.55
C LEU A 105 -13.21 19.47 -14.65
N LYS A 106 -13.73 20.69 -14.88
CA LYS A 106 -12.96 21.92 -14.87
C LYS A 106 -13.04 22.57 -13.48
N VAL A 107 -11.91 22.94 -12.94
CA VAL A 107 -11.85 23.63 -11.65
C VAL A 107 -12.43 25.05 -11.78
N ASN A 108 -13.44 25.35 -10.95
CA ASN A 108 -14.08 26.65 -10.83
C ASN A 108 -13.92 27.18 -9.39
N ASN A 109 -12.78 27.80 -9.10
CA ASN A 109 -12.50 28.41 -7.79
C ASN A 109 -13.12 29.80 -7.62
N LYS A 110 -13.92 30.25 -8.59
CA LYS A 110 -14.68 31.50 -8.51
C LYS A 110 -16.08 31.30 -7.92
N SER A 111 -16.54 30.07 -7.76
CA SER A 111 -17.82 29.74 -7.16
C SER A 111 -17.99 30.42 -5.80
N LEU A 112 -19.03 31.24 -5.67
CA LEU A 112 -19.36 31.92 -4.41
C LEU A 112 -19.85 30.93 -3.36
N GLU A 113 -20.67 29.95 -3.75
CA GLU A 113 -21.12 28.87 -2.87
C GLU A 113 -19.92 28.03 -2.40
N GLY A 114 -19.01 27.66 -3.31
CA GLY A 114 -17.79 26.92 -2.96
C GLY A 114 -16.95 27.66 -1.91
N LYS A 115 -16.74 28.97 -2.08
CA LYS A 115 -16.03 29.80 -1.09
C LYS A 115 -16.76 29.90 0.25
N SER A 116 -18.09 29.95 0.24
CA SER A 116 -18.89 30.01 1.45
C SER A 116 -18.88 28.70 2.24
N VAL A 117 -18.98 27.54 1.54
CA VAL A 117 -19.11 26.22 2.16
C VAL A 117 -17.74 25.62 2.56
N LEU A 118 -16.76 25.70 1.66
CA LEU A 118 -15.44 25.09 1.88
C LEU A 118 -14.34 26.10 2.27
N GLY A 119 -14.56 27.37 2.05
CA GLY A 119 -13.50 28.38 2.19
C GLY A 119 -12.52 28.38 1.01
N ASN A 120 -11.47 29.19 1.13
CA ASN A 120 -10.47 29.36 0.05
C ASN A 120 -9.30 28.36 0.16
N THR A 121 -9.13 27.69 1.28
CA THR A 121 -7.98 26.80 1.56
C THR A 121 -8.39 25.50 2.27
N PRO A 122 -9.38 24.74 1.75
CA PRO A 122 -9.69 23.43 2.33
C PRO A 122 -8.50 22.50 2.12
N MET A 123 -8.13 21.76 3.16
CA MET A 123 -6.96 20.86 3.12
C MET A 123 -7.24 19.58 2.34
N ASP A 124 -8.45 19.03 2.47
CA ASP A 124 -8.80 17.66 2.06
C ASP A 124 -10.23 17.52 1.54
N ALA A 125 -10.84 18.61 1.07
CA ALA A 125 -12.22 18.61 0.57
C ALA A 125 -12.36 19.35 -0.76
N ILE A 126 -13.30 18.88 -1.59
CA ILE A 126 -13.74 19.52 -2.84
C ILE A 126 -15.28 19.59 -2.87
N GLY A 127 -15.80 20.45 -3.71
CA GLY A 127 -17.24 20.58 -3.93
C GLY A 127 -17.65 20.12 -5.34
N ILE A 128 -18.70 19.31 -5.42
CA ILE A 128 -19.31 18.86 -6.69
C ILE A 128 -20.83 18.90 -6.58
N ASN A 129 -21.52 18.91 -7.73
CA ASN A 129 -22.95 18.77 -7.77
C ASN A 129 -23.38 17.28 -7.66
N LYS A 130 -24.68 17.06 -7.49
CA LYS A 130 -25.27 15.71 -7.35
C LYS A 130 -25.07 14.85 -8.58
N THR A 131 -25.17 15.40 -9.79
CA THR A 131 -24.97 14.67 -11.06
C THR A 131 -23.58 14.00 -11.10
N ASN A 132 -22.55 14.73 -10.67
CA ASN A 132 -21.20 14.17 -10.62
C ASN A 132 -21.03 13.15 -9.49
N ALA A 133 -21.69 13.34 -8.34
CA ALA A 133 -21.67 12.35 -7.26
C ALA A 133 -22.34 11.02 -7.70
N ASP A 134 -23.51 11.10 -8.32
CA ASP A 134 -24.24 9.93 -8.85
C ASP A 134 -23.39 9.17 -9.90
N ARG A 135 -22.58 9.86 -10.67
CA ARG A 135 -21.67 9.26 -11.64
C ARG A 135 -20.48 8.54 -11.01
N LEU A 136 -20.11 8.87 -9.79
CA LEU A 136 -18.99 8.30 -9.04
C LEU A 136 -19.38 7.01 -8.29
N SER A 137 -19.93 6.03 -8.98
CA SER A 137 -20.39 4.75 -8.39
C SER A 137 -21.44 4.95 -7.29
N GLY A 138 -22.36 5.92 -7.49
CA GLY A 138 -23.39 6.25 -6.51
C GLY A 138 -22.80 6.82 -5.22
N ALA A 139 -21.79 7.65 -5.32
CA ALA A 139 -21.24 8.37 -4.17
C ALA A 139 -22.33 9.26 -3.55
N ASP A 140 -22.32 9.34 -2.23
CA ASP A 140 -23.11 10.28 -1.48
C ASP A 140 -22.22 11.24 -0.69
N PHE A 141 -22.84 12.20 0.00
CA PHE A 141 -22.12 13.25 0.71
C PHE A 141 -21.98 12.95 2.22
N ASP A 142 -21.99 11.67 2.60
CA ASP A 142 -21.87 11.22 4.00
C ASP A 142 -20.41 11.08 4.48
N GLY A 143 -19.45 11.59 3.70
CA GLY A 143 -18.02 11.52 3.96
C GLY A 143 -17.24 10.73 2.92
N ASP A 144 -17.88 10.41 1.78
CA ASP A 144 -17.21 9.76 0.66
C ASP A 144 -16.02 10.56 0.16
N THR A 145 -14.96 9.84 -0.22
CA THR A 145 -13.71 10.40 -0.71
C THR A 145 -13.44 9.99 -2.14
N VAL A 146 -12.89 10.91 -2.90
CA VAL A 146 -12.43 10.67 -4.26
C VAL A 146 -10.94 10.98 -4.40
N MET A 147 -10.28 10.30 -5.31
CA MET A 147 -8.96 10.69 -5.76
C MET A 147 -9.11 11.74 -6.85
N VAL A 148 -8.52 12.90 -6.64
CA VAL A 148 -8.47 13.99 -7.60
C VAL A 148 -7.13 13.96 -8.32
N ILE A 149 -7.15 13.99 -9.66
CA ILE A 149 -5.95 13.87 -10.49
C ILE A 149 -5.96 14.96 -11.55
N PRO A 150 -5.00 15.90 -11.55
CA PRO A 150 -4.83 16.84 -12.66
C PRO A 150 -4.50 16.11 -13.96
N CYS A 151 -5.29 16.34 -15.01
CA CYS A 151 -5.15 15.62 -16.26
C CYS A 151 -5.57 16.47 -17.47
N ASN A 152 -5.28 15.95 -18.67
CA ASN A 152 -5.80 16.44 -19.95
C ASN A 152 -5.57 17.94 -20.24
N SER A 153 -4.65 18.59 -19.53
CA SER A 153 -4.25 19.98 -19.77
C SER A 153 -2.87 20.06 -20.42
N THR A 154 -2.50 21.24 -20.91
CA THR A 154 -1.16 21.49 -21.46
C THR A 154 -0.07 21.37 -20.39
N SER A 155 -0.39 21.69 -19.15
CA SER A 155 0.53 21.60 -17.99
C SER A 155 0.63 20.20 -17.40
N SER A 156 -0.32 19.29 -17.68
CA SER A 156 -0.30 17.91 -17.20
C SER A 156 0.03 16.93 -18.32
N LYS A 157 1.02 16.06 -18.07
CA LYS A 157 1.36 14.93 -18.96
C LYS A 157 0.42 13.73 -18.75
N VAL A 158 -0.44 13.78 -17.73
CA VAL A 158 -1.40 12.72 -17.44
C VAL A 158 -2.56 12.80 -18.43
N ARG A 159 -2.90 11.69 -19.06
CA ARG A 159 -4.06 11.55 -19.94
C ARG A 159 -5.01 10.53 -19.32
N ILE A 160 -6.25 10.93 -19.09
CA ILE A 160 -7.31 10.08 -18.56
C ILE A 160 -8.47 10.12 -19.55
N THR A 161 -8.97 8.94 -19.90
CA THR A 161 -10.15 8.80 -20.75
C THR A 161 -11.39 8.72 -19.87
N SER A 162 -12.45 9.44 -20.28
CA SER A 162 -13.78 9.36 -19.70
C SER A 162 -14.77 9.07 -20.83
N THR A 163 -15.75 8.24 -20.53
CA THR A 163 -16.85 7.91 -21.43
C THR A 163 -18.17 8.34 -20.79
N PRO A 164 -19.23 8.56 -21.55
CA PRO A 164 -20.56 8.79 -21.00
C PRO A 164 -20.98 7.68 -20.03
N GLN A 165 -21.85 7.99 -19.10
CA GLN A 165 -22.44 7.00 -18.20
C GLN A 165 -23.18 5.92 -18.99
N LEU A 166 -23.02 4.67 -18.58
CA LEU A 166 -23.69 3.54 -19.24
C LEU A 166 -25.21 3.64 -19.05
N LYS A 167 -25.96 3.65 -20.15
CA LYS A 167 -27.43 3.83 -20.14
C LYS A 167 -28.13 2.84 -19.20
N GLY A 168 -27.63 1.60 -19.13
CA GLY A 168 -28.19 0.57 -18.29
C GLY A 168 -27.97 0.73 -16.78
N LEU A 169 -27.19 1.74 -16.34
CA LEU A 169 -27.00 2.05 -14.92
C LEU A 169 -27.87 3.20 -14.45
N ILE A 170 -28.42 3.98 -15.37
CA ILE A 170 -29.25 5.15 -15.05
C ILE A 170 -30.53 4.66 -14.36
N GLY A 171 -30.80 5.16 -13.14
CA GLY A 171 -31.99 4.79 -12.35
C GLY A 171 -31.95 3.38 -11.75
N PHE A 172 -30.81 2.68 -11.78
CA PHE A 172 -30.70 1.38 -11.12
C PHE A 172 -30.54 1.57 -9.61
N ASP A 173 -31.58 1.16 -8.85
CA ASP A 173 -31.57 1.14 -7.39
C ASP A 173 -31.28 -0.27 -6.86
N THR A 174 -30.21 -0.40 -6.09
CA THR A 174 -29.75 -1.68 -5.56
C THR A 174 -30.69 -2.26 -4.50
N LYS A 175 -31.37 -1.40 -3.71
CA LYS A 175 -32.27 -1.80 -2.64
C LYS A 175 -33.62 -2.26 -3.22
N GLU A 176 -34.15 -1.53 -4.19
CA GLU A 176 -35.35 -1.94 -4.91
C GLU A 176 -35.14 -3.27 -5.63
N ALA A 177 -34.00 -3.43 -6.30
CA ALA A 177 -33.70 -4.61 -7.09
C ALA A 177 -33.37 -5.85 -6.23
N TYR A 178 -32.67 -5.71 -5.09
CA TYR A 178 -32.12 -6.84 -4.32
C TYR A 178 -32.26 -6.70 -2.81
N GLY A 179 -33.07 -5.76 -2.31
CA GLY A 179 -33.34 -5.60 -0.88
C GLY A 179 -34.15 -6.76 -0.29
N PRO A 180 -34.06 -7.00 1.01
CA PRO A 180 -34.87 -8.00 1.71
C PRO A 180 -36.33 -7.56 1.84
N ASP A 181 -37.22 -8.53 1.98
CA ASP A 181 -38.65 -8.29 2.23
C ASP A 181 -38.90 -7.56 3.57
N SER A 182 -37.99 -7.74 4.53
CA SER A 182 -38.02 -7.11 5.86
C SER A 182 -36.61 -6.68 6.28
N SER A 183 -36.53 -5.58 7.02
CA SER A 183 -35.28 -5.09 7.62
C SER A 183 -34.71 -6.01 8.71
N SER A 184 -35.54 -6.93 9.25
CA SER A 184 -35.13 -7.89 10.29
C SER A 184 -34.76 -9.25 9.67
N PRO A 185 -33.74 -9.93 10.20
CA PRO A 185 -33.37 -11.26 9.74
C PRO A 185 -34.49 -12.27 10.08
N VAL A 186 -34.75 -13.20 9.15
CA VAL A 186 -35.73 -14.30 9.37
C VAL A 186 -35.11 -15.45 10.18
N LYS A 187 -33.79 -15.54 10.24
CA LYS A 187 -33.05 -16.55 10.99
C LYS A 187 -31.68 -16.03 11.37
N VAL A 188 -31.22 -16.34 12.58
CA VAL A 188 -29.85 -16.10 13.03
C VAL A 188 -29.26 -17.41 13.51
N GLU A 189 -28.08 -17.77 12.99
CA GLU A 189 -27.32 -18.96 13.41
C GLU A 189 -26.03 -18.54 14.07
N THR A 190 -25.68 -19.12 15.21
CA THR A 190 -24.40 -18.90 15.87
C THR A 190 -23.44 -20.04 15.51
N VAL A 191 -22.33 -19.71 14.82
CA VAL A 191 -21.29 -20.66 14.46
C VAL A 191 -19.99 -20.22 15.12
N GLY A 192 -19.64 -20.87 16.23
CA GLY A 192 -18.54 -20.45 17.09
C GLY A 192 -18.82 -19.10 17.75
N SER A 193 -17.99 -18.10 17.48
CA SER A 193 -18.17 -16.72 17.97
C SER A 193 -18.83 -15.79 16.95
N ARG A 194 -19.36 -16.31 15.85
CA ARG A 194 -19.95 -15.50 14.76
C ARG A 194 -21.43 -15.76 14.65
N GLU A 195 -22.22 -14.70 14.59
CA GLU A 195 -23.63 -14.74 14.21
C GLU A 195 -23.74 -14.63 12.69
N ILE A 196 -24.55 -15.49 12.12
CA ILE A 196 -24.85 -15.53 10.69
C ILE A 196 -26.32 -15.19 10.53
N GLU A 197 -26.59 -14.05 9.91
CA GLU A 197 -27.94 -13.56 9.64
C GLU A 197 -28.43 -14.06 8.28
N TYR A 198 -29.70 -14.48 8.24
CA TYR A 198 -30.40 -14.85 7.03
C TYR A 198 -31.61 -13.95 6.83
N TYR A 199 -31.82 -13.51 5.61
CA TYR A 199 -32.91 -12.64 5.20
C TYR A 199 -33.79 -13.36 4.16
N SER A 200 -35.02 -12.86 3.95
CA SER A 200 -35.93 -13.37 2.91
C SER A 200 -36.11 -12.32 1.81
N ARG A 201 -36.20 -12.78 0.57
CA ARG A 201 -36.58 -11.98 -0.59
C ARG A 201 -37.42 -12.85 -1.52
N ASN A 202 -38.65 -12.37 -1.83
CA ASN A 202 -39.60 -13.11 -2.68
C ASN A 202 -39.82 -14.56 -2.20
N GLY A 203 -39.93 -14.76 -0.90
CA GLY A 203 -40.14 -16.08 -0.28
C GLY A 203 -38.92 -16.99 -0.26
N LYS A 204 -37.75 -16.56 -0.73
CA LYS A 204 -36.49 -17.32 -0.68
C LYS A 204 -35.58 -16.76 0.40
N THR A 205 -35.04 -17.64 1.24
CA THR A 205 -34.09 -17.26 2.29
C THR A 205 -32.67 -17.27 1.75
N TYR A 206 -31.91 -16.24 2.04
CA TYR A 206 -30.50 -16.11 1.68
C TYR A 206 -29.65 -15.62 2.88
N LYS A 207 -28.37 -15.92 2.81
CA LYS A 207 -27.38 -15.53 3.82
C LYS A 207 -26.87 -14.13 3.55
N LYS A 208 -26.85 -13.27 4.58
CA LYS A 208 -26.20 -11.96 4.52
C LYS A 208 -24.71 -12.09 4.16
N MET A 209 -24.18 -11.14 3.43
CA MET A 209 -22.77 -11.09 3.07
C MET A 209 -21.88 -11.03 4.31
N GLY A 210 -20.90 -11.91 4.40
CA GLY A 210 -19.99 -11.98 5.54
C GLY A 210 -18.64 -11.28 5.34
N ASN A 211 -18.27 -10.95 4.10
CA ASN A 211 -17.00 -10.29 3.81
C ASN A 211 -17.06 -9.50 2.49
N LYS A 212 -17.45 -8.23 2.60
CA LYS A 212 -17.52 -7.29 1.50
C LYS A 212 -16.20 -7.16 0.73
N GLN A 213 -15.07 -7.15 1.42
CA GLN A 213 -13.77 -6.91 0.77
C GLN A 213 -13.39 -8.04 -0.20
N ILE A 214 -13.70 -9.29 0.14
CA ILE A 214 -13.45 -10.44 -0.74
C ILE A 214 -14.32 -10.36 -1.99
N GLU A 215 -15.63 -10.15 -1.83
CA GLU A 215 -16.56 -10.10 -2.95
C GLU A 215 -16.30 -8.88 -3.84
N MET A 216 -16.01 -7.71 -3.26
CA MET A 216 -15.57 -6.55 -4.01
C MET A 216 -14.27 -6.79 -4.79
N GLY A 217 -13.30 -7.50 -4.19
CA GLY A 217 -12.07 -7.87 -4.88
C GLY A 217 -12.33 -8.72 -6.12
N LYS A 218 -13.23 -9.69 -6.02
CA LYS A 218 -13.61 -10.56 -7.15
C LYS A 218 -14.24 -9.78 -8.29
N VAL A 219 -15.25 -8.95 -8.00
CA VAL A 219 -15.98 -8.22 -9.04
C VAL A 219 -15.15 -7.09 -9.65
N SER A 220 -14.33 -6.40 -8.86
CA SER A 220 -13.43 -5.36 -9.38
C SER A 220 -12.36 -5.94 -10.32
N ASN A 221 -11.84 -7.12 -9.99
CA ASN A 221 -10.92 -7.84 -10.88
C ASN A 221 -11.63 -8.24 -12.19
N LEU A 222 -12.85 -8.77 -12.11
CA LEU A 222 -13.63 -9.13 -13.29
C LEU A 222 -13.85 -7.91 -14.21
N ILE A 223 -14.35 -6.79 -13.68
CA ILE A 223 -14.56 -5.57 -14.47
C ILE A 223 -13.25 -5.07 -15.10
N THR A 224 -12.14 -5.21 -14.40
CA THR A 224 -10.82 -4.86 -14.94
C THR A 224 -10.48 -5.74 -16.14
N ASP A 225 -10.66 -7.05 -16.05
CA ASP A 225 -10.41 -7.98 -17.15
C ASP A 225 -11.32 -7.73 -18.34
N MET A 226 -12.60 -7.54 -18.08
CA MET A 226 -13.60 -7.21 -19.08
C MET A 226 -13.23 -5.95 -19.85
N THR A 227 -12.83 -4.89 -19.13
CA THR A 227 -12.40 -3.63 -19.75
C THR A 227 -11.16 -3.83 -20.63
N LEU A 228 -10.17 -4.63 -20.17
CA LEU A 228 -8.94 -4.90 -20.92
C LEU A 228 -9.18 -5.73 -22.19
N LYS A 229 -10.10 -6.68 -22.10
CA LYS A 229 -10.42 -7.58 -23.19
C LYS A 229 -11.55 -7.08 -24.10
N GLY A 230 -11.93 -5.80 -23.95
CA GLY A 230 -12.89 -5.14 -24.84
C GLY A 230 -14.31 -5.66 -24.70
N ALA A 231 -14.79 -5.91 -23.47
CA ALA A 231 -16.17 -6.30 -23.21
C ALA A 231 -17.15 -5.24 -23.74
N THR A 232 -18.32 -5.70 -24.16
CA THR A 232 -19.39 -4.82 -24.63
C THR A 232 -19.96 -3.96 -23.48
N GLU A 233 -20.60 -2.83 -23.81
CA GLU A 233 -21.27 -1.99 -22.82
C GLU A 233 -22.33 -2.73 -22.01
N GLU A 234 -23.06 -3.66 -22.65
CA GLU A 234 -24.06 -4.48 -21.99
C GLU A 234 -23.42 -5.44 -20.97
N GLU A 235 -22.34 -6.10 -21.34
CA GLU A 235 -21.60 -6.99 -20.44
C GLU A 235 -21.00 -6.20 -19.25
N LEU A 236 -20.39 -5.04 -19.52
CA LEU A 236 -19.89 -4.15 -18.48
C LEU A 236 -21.02 -3.66 -17.55
N THR A 237 -22.16 -3.28 -18.11
CA THR A 237 -23.35 -2.88 -17.34
C THR A 237 -23.77 -3.97 -16.36
N ARG A 238 -23.84 -5.22 -16.79
CA ARG A 238 -24.19 -6.36 -15.91
C ARG A 238 -23.20 -6.52 -14.77
N ALA A 239 -21.90 -6.48 -15.07
CA ALA A 239 -20.86 -6.61 -14.04
C ALA A 239 -20.86 -5.42 -13.05
N ILE A 240 -21.12 -4.20 -13.53
CA ILE A 240 -21.18 -3.00 -12.71
C ILE A 240 -22.43 -2.99 -11.83
N ARG A 241 -23.62 -3.38 -12.34
CA ARG A 241 -24.82 -3.57 -11.51
C ARG A 241 -24.55 -4.51 -10.34
N HIS A 242 -23.93 -5.66 -10.62
CA HIS A 242 -23.55 -6.59 -9.55
C HIS A 242 -22.53 -5.96 -8.58
N SER A 243 -21.58 -5.17 -9.07
CA SER A 243 -20.62 -4.44 -8.22
C SER A 243 -21.34 -3.47 -7.27
N MET A 244 -22.32 -2.70 -7.76
CA MET A 244 -23.12 -1.78 -6.94
C MET A 244 -23.87 -2.54 -5.84
N VAL A 245 -24.49 -3.68 -6.16
CA VAL A 245 -25.14 -4.53 -5.15
C VAL A 245 -24.15 -5.04 -4.11
N VAL A 246 -22.94 -5.48 -4.52
CA VAL A 246 -21.90 -5.96 -3.59
C VAL A 246 -21.40 -4.85 -2.67
N ILE A 247 -21.30 -3.60 -3.15
CA ILE A 247 -20.92 -2.44 -2.34
C ILE A 247 -21.88 -2.26 -1.14
N ASP A 248 -23.17 -2.41 -1.38
CA ASP A 248 -24.24 -2.10 -0.42
C ASP A 248 -24.76 -3.32 0.35
N ALA A 249 -24.39 -4.54 -0.08
CA ALA A 249 -24.95 -5.79 0.42
C ALA A 249 -24.72 -6.04 1.92
N GLU A 250 -23.58 -5.60 2.46
CA GLU A 250 -23.30 -5.75 3.89
C GLU A 250 -24.16 -4.80 4.73
N LYS A 251 -24.28 -3.53 4.30
CA LYS A 251 -25.02 -2.46 5.00
C LYS A 251 -26.54 -2.69 4.95
N HIS A 252 -27.05 -3.10 3.79
CA HIS A 252 -28.49 -3.20 3.52
C HIS A 252 -29.00 -4.63 3.37
N ALA A 253 -28.21 -5.63 3.75
CA ALA A 253 -28.56 -7.05 3.65
C ALA A 253 -29.05 -7.45 2.24
N LEU A 254 -28.46 -6.89 1.15
CA LEU A 254 -28.92 -7.19 -0.20
C LEU A 254 -28.58 -8.62 -0.63
N ASP A 255 -29.46 -9.23 -1.44
CA ASP A 255 -29.24 -10.56 -2.02
C ASP A 255 -28.21 -10.51 -3.17
N TYR A 256 -26.95 -10.36 -2.81
CA TYR A 256 -25.85 -10.32 -3.78
C TYR A 256 -25.68 -11.62 -4.55
N LYS A 257 -26.10 -12.76 -4.00
CA LYS A 257 -26.03 -14.04 -4.70
C LYS A 257 -27.05 -14.13 -5.83
N GLN A 258 -28.26 -13.64 -5.62
CA GLN A 258 -29.23 -13.53 -6.69
C GLN A 258 -28.75 -12.53 -7.76
N SER A 259 -28.17 -11.42 -7.36
CA SER A 259 -27.54 -10.47 -8.29
C SER A 259 -26.40 -11.09 -9.10
N GLU A 260 -25.60 -11.98 -8.51
CA GLU A 260 -24.55 -12.74 -9.24
C GLU A 260 -25.15 -13.60 -10.37
N ILE A 261 -26.30 -14.24 -10.08
CA ILE A 261 -27.02 -15.09 -11.03
C ILE A 261 -27.67 -14.25 -12.13
N ASP A 262 -28.47 -13.24 -11.76
CA ASP A 262 -29.25 -12.42 -12.69
C ASP A 262 -28.37 -11.65 -13.68
N ASN A 263 -27.21 -11.21 -13.23
CA ASN A 263 -26.23 -10.55 -14.08
C ASN A 263 -25.27 -11.51 -14.82
N GLY A 264 -25.44 -12.82 -14.65
CA GLY A 264 -24.64 -13.83 -15.34
C GLY A 264 -23.15 -13.77 -15.06
N ILE A 265 -22.78 -13.42 -13.82
CA ILE A 265 -21.38 -13.17 -13.45
C ILE A 265 -20.49 -14.38 -13.63
N ALA A 266 -21.00 -15.60 -13.42
CA ALA A 266 -20.26 -16.83 -13.67
C ALA A 266 -19.84 -16.98 -15.14
N SER A 267 -20.74 -16.65 -16.08
CA SER A 267 -20.43 -16.67 -17.51
C SER A 267 -19.42 -15.60 -17.92
N LEU A 268 -19.52 -14.40 -17.33
CA LEU A 268 -18.56 -13.32 -17.56
C LEU A 268 -17.18 -13.70 -17.02
N LYS A 269 -17.09 -14.29 -15.82
CA LYS A 269 -15.83 -14.83 -15.28
C LYS A 269 -15.23 -15.86 -16.23
N LYS A 270 -16.01 -16.83 -16.68
CA LYS A 270 -15.54 -17.84 -17.62
C LYS A 270 -15.01 -17.23 -18.92
N LYS A 271 -15.70 -16.22 -19.47
CA LYS A 271 -15.32 -15.55 -20.72
C LYS A 271 -14.07 -14.69 -20.57
N TYR A 272 -13.93 -13.95 -19.46
CA TYR A 272 -12.92 -12.92 -19.33
C TYR A 272 -11.77 -13.26 -18.37
N GLN A 273 -11.95 -14.19 -17.44
CA GLN A 273 -10.94 -14.61 -16.47
C GLN A 273 -10.48 -16.06 -16.62
N GLY A 274 -11.20 -16.86 -17.39
CA GLY A 274 -10.82 -18.24 -17.64
C GLY A 274 -9.51 -18.37 -18.42
N SER A 275 -8.65 -19.24 -17.98
CA SER A 275 -7.48 -19.71 -18.72
C SER A 275 -7.41 -21.24 -18.66
N ILE A 276 -6.95 -21.84 -19.73
CA ILE A 276 -6.69 -23.28 -19.79
C ILE A 276 -5.17 -23.45 -19.72
N ASP A 277 -4.68 -24.25 -18.78
CA ASP A 277 -3.25 -24.56 -18.68
C ASP A 277 -2.77 -25.53 -19.78
N LYS A 278 -1.48 -25.83 -19.78
CA LYS A 278 -0.88 -26.75 -20.75
C LYS A 278 -1.41 -28.18 -20.65
N ASP A 279 -1.99 -28.54 -19.51
CA ASP A 279 -2.55 -29.86 -19.19
C ASP A 279 -4.07 -29.90 -19.44
N GLY A 280 -4.66 -28.82 -19.98
CA GLY A 280 -6.08 -28.72 -20.30
C GLY A 280 -6.98 -28.36 -19.11
N ASN A 281 -6.44 -28.04 -17.94
CA ASN A 281 -7.23 -27.67 -16.78
C ASN A 281 -7.67 -26.21 -16.84
N TYR A 282 -8.92 -25.96 -16.47
CA TYR A 282 -9.47 -24.61 -16.39
C TYR A 282 -9.10 -23.96 -15.06
N HIS A 283 -8.52 -22.78 -15.15
CA HIS A 283 -8.16 -21.94 -13.99
C HIS A 283 -8.87 -20.60 -14.05
N GLU A 284 -9.52 -20.22 -12.96
CA GLU A 284 -9.93 -18.84 -12.73
C GLU A 284 -8.75 -18.06 -12.12
N GLY A 285 -8.29 -17.04 -12.81
CA GLY A 285 -7.10 -16.27 -12.40
C GLY A 285 -7.40 -14.84 -12.00
N ALA A 286 -6.61 -14.35 -11.06
CA ALA A 286 -6.53 -12.91 -10.79
C ALA A 286 -5.95 -12.19 -12.03
N SER A 287 -6.61 -11.11 -12.43
CA SER A 287 -6.48 -10.49 -13.74
C SER A 287 -5.20 -9.69 -13.99
N THR A 288 -4.48 -9.33 -12.96
CA THR A 288 -3.31 -8.46 -13.10
C THR A 288 -2.11 -9.02 -12.35
N LEU A 289 -0.91 -8.72 -12.81
CA LEU A 289 0.32 -9.07 -12.12
C LEU A 289 0.31 -8.60 -10.65
N ILE A 290 -0.27 -7.40 -10.36
CA ILE A 290 -0.40 -6.89 -8.98
C ILE A 290 -1.22 -7.83 -8.10
N SER A 291 -2.30 -8.39 -8.63
CA SER A 291 -3.14 -9.35 -7.90
C SER A 291 -2.49 -10.73 -7.82
N ARG A 292 -1.91 -11.21 -8.93
CA ARG A 292 -1.21 -12.50 -8.98
C ARG A 292 0.01 -12.54 -8.06
N ALA A 293 0.75 -11.45 -7.94
CA ALA A 293 1.90 -11.34 -7.05
C ALA A 293 1.58 -11.70 -5.59
N LYS A 294 0.42 -11.27 -5.11
CA LYS A 294 -0.07 -11.51 -3.74
C LYS A 294 -0.84 -12.82 -3.58
N SER A 295 -1.18 -13.51 -4.67
CA SER A 295 -1.92 -14.77 -4.60
C SER A 295 -1.13 -15.80 -3.81
N GLU A 296 -1.83 -16.58 -3.00
CA GLU A 296 -1.23 -17.63 -2.20
C GLU A 296 -0.76 -18.80 -3.06
N THR A 297 0.31 -19.41 -2.64
CA THR A 297 0.82 -20.69 -3.12
C THR A 297 1.24 -21.55 -1.94
N GLN A 298 1.16 -22.87 -2.08
CA GLN A 298 1.51 -23.81 -1.03
C GLN A 298 2.95 -24.26 -1.19
N VAL A 299 3.72 -24.13 -0.10
CA VAL A 299 5.11 -24.62 -0.03
C VAL A 299 5.25 -25.57 1.17
N TYR A 300 6.24 -26.47 1.13
CA TYR A 300 6.55 -27.29 2.30
C TYR A 300 6.90 -26.43 3.50
N LYS A 301 6.54 -26.90 4.69
CA LYS A 301 6.82 -26.20 5.94
C LYS A 301 8.31 -25.86 6.06
N ARG A 302 8.63 -24.63 6.32
CA ARG A 302 10.00 -24.12 6.50
C ARG A 302 10.42 -24.23 7.96
N LYS A 303 11.66 -24.59 8.22
CA LYS A 303 12.24 -24.72 9.56
C LYS A 303 13.44 -23.81 9.73
N GLY A 304 13.43 -23.01 10.79
CA GLY A 304 14.51 -22.08 11.11
C GLY A 304 14.48 -20.79 10.28
N SER A 305 15.56 -20.04 10.36
CA SER A 305 15.75 -18.81 9.58
C SER A 305 16.13 -19.13 8.14
N PRO A 306 15.82 -18.24 7.19
CA PRO A 306 16.29 -18.37 5.81
C PRO A 306 17.83 -18.38 5.75
N ILE A 307 18.38 -19.11 4.79
CA ILE A 307 19.80 -19.18 4.51
C ILE A 307 20.08 -18.20 3.37
N ILE A 308 21.04 -17.31 3.56
CA ILE A 308 21.49 -16.38 2.52
C ILE A 308 22.55 -17.12 1.70
N ASN A 309 22.30 -17.27 0.40
CA ASN A 309 23.22 -17.86 -0.55
C ASN A 309 24.31 -16.85 -0.96
N GLU A 310 25.36 -17.30 -1.67
CA GLU A 310 26.47 -16.45 -2.14
C GLU A 310 26.01 -15.30 -3.05
N ASP A 311 24.96 -15.51 -3.83
CA ASP A 311 24.33 -14.49 -4.68
C ASP A 311 23.40 -13.54 -3.94
N GLY A 312 23.23 -13.72 -2.61
CA GLY A 312 22.31 -12.97 -1.74
C GLY A 312 20.86 -13.45 -1.79
N SER A 313 20.53 -14.43 -2.61
CA SER A 313 19.19 -15.03 -2.63
C SER A 313 18.92 -15.82 -1.34
N LEU A 314 17.63 -16.02 -1.04
CA LEU A 314 17.20 -16.77 0.13
C LEU A 314 16.85 -18.20 -0.23
N SER A 315 17.37 -19.15 0.54
CA SER A 315 16.94 -20.54 0.53
C SER A 315 16.40 -20.96 1.90
N TYR A 316 15.60 -22.02 1.94
CA TYR A 316 14.90 -22.45 3.14
C TYR A 316 15.11 -23.93 3.37
N LYS A 317 15.42 -24.33 4.60
CA LYS A 317 15.27 -25.73 5.01
C LYS A 317 13.80 -26.08 5.08
N THR A 318 13.37 -27.08 4.33
CA THR A 318 11.99 -27.55 4.31
C THR A 318 11.85 -28.85 5.06
N VAL A 319 10.69 -29.05 5.69
CA VAL A 319 10.32 -30.29 6.39
C VAL A 319 9.09 -30.86 5.72
N LYS A 320 9.20 -32.12 5.26
CA LYS A 320 8.09 -32.90 4.73
C LYS A 320 7.42 -33.65 5.87
N GLU A 321 6.61 -32.96 6.68
CA GLU A 321 5.82 -33.58 7.74
C GLU A 321 4.59 -34.24 7.13
N GLU A 322 4.51 -35.56 7.21
CA GLU A 322 3.36 -36.32 6.73
C GLU A 322 2.23 -36.34 7.76
N TYR A 323 1.02 -36.32 7.32
CA TYR A 323 -0.18 -36.54 8.13
C TYR A 323 -1.27 -37.21 7.32
N VAL A 324 -2.13 -37.96 7.99
CA VAL A 324 -3.30 -38.59 7.39
C VAL A 324 -4.48 -37.62 7.53
N ASP A 325 -5.13 -37.30 6.43
CA ASP A 325 -6.32 -36.42 6.43
C ASP A 325 -7.58 -37.18 6.91
N LYS A 326 -8.69 -36.44 7.05
CA LYS A 326 -9.97 -37.02 7.53
C LYS A 326 -10.52 -38.16 6.64
N ASN A 327 -10.01 -38.28 5.42
CA ASN A 327 -10.40 -39.28 4.44
C ASN A 327 -9.39 -40.46 4.35
N GLY A 328 -8.43 -40.54 5.31
CA GLY A 328 -7.41 -41.58 5.33
C GLY A 328 -6.29 -41.40 4.30
N LYS A 329 -6.20 -40.25 3.62
CA LYS A 329 -5.18 -39.98 2.59
C LYS A 329 -3.95 -39.33 3.21
N LEU A 330 -2.77 -39.86 2.91
CA LEU A 330 -1.48 -39.29 3.30
C LEU A 330 -1.27 -37.94 2.59
N LYS A 331 -0.99 -36.91 3.36
CA LYS A 331 -0.69 -35.55 2.89
C LYS A 331 0.51 -34.98 3.60
N PHE A 332 1.14 -33.97 3.00
CA PHE A 332 2.22 -33.19 3.62
C PHE A 332 1.67 -31.91 4.24
N ARG A 333 2.22 -31.52 5.39
CA ARG A 333 1.93 -30.20 5.99
C ARG A 333 2.59 -29.13 5.14
N MET A 334 1.74 -28.29 4.58
CA MET A 334 2.14 -27.14 3.77
C MET A 334 1.97 -25.84 4.55
N GLN A 335 2.64 -24.78 4.13
CA GLN A 335 2.42 -23.42 4.61
C GLN A 335 2.16 -22.48 3.42
N ASN A 336 1.42 -21.41 3.70
CA ASN A 336 1.14 -20.39 2.69
C ASN A 336 2.38 -19.53 2.42
N SER A 337 2.62 -19.25 1.15
CA SER A 337 3.56 -18.26 0.65
C SER A 337 2.86 -17.45 -0.44
N THR A 338 3.49 -16.42 -0.98
CA THR A 338 2.96 -15.66 -2.12
C THR A 338 3.64 -16.08 -3.40
N LYS A 339 2.90 -16.10 -4.51
CA LYS A 339 3.47 -16.47 -5.82
C LYS A 339 4.71 -15.65 -6.18
N MET A 340 4.69 -14.33 -5.92
CA MET A 340 5.84 -13.47 -6.21
C MET A 340 7.06 -13.79 -5.35
N ALA A 341 6.88 -14.18 -4.09
CA ALA A 341 8.01 -14.57 -3.24
C ALA A 341 8.69 -15.84 -3.76
N GLU A 342 7.93 -16.78 -4.30
CA GLU A 342 8.43 -18.06 -4.82
C GLU A 342 8.93 -17.99 -6.27
N ALA A 343 8.43 -17.06 -7.08
CA ALA A 343 8.86 -16.87 -8.47
C ALA A 343 10.33 -16.44 -8.52
N LYS A 344 11.14 -17.07 -9.35
CA LYS A 344 12.53 -16.65 -9.59
C LYS A 344 12.57 -15.37 -10.43
N ASP A 345 11.75 -15.30 -11.45
CA ASP A 345 11.55 -14.14 -12.31
C ASP A 345 10.08 -13.70 -12.22
N ALA A 346 9.84 -12.43 -11.92
CA ALA A 346 8.49 -11.87 -11.83
C ALA A 346 7.73 -11.96 -13.17
N ARG A 347 8.43 -12.11 -14.31
CA ARG A 347 7.84 -12.33 -15.64
C ARG A 347 7.06 -13.63 -15.74
N GLU A 348 7.39 -14.65 -14.93
CA GLU A 348 6.62 -15.90 -14.85
C GLU A 348 5.15 -15.66 -14.47
N LEU A 349 4.88 -14.55 -13.80
CA LEU A 349 3.53 -14.15 -13.38
C LEU A 349 2.89 -13.12 -14.31
N SER A 350 3.59 -12.66 -15.35
CA SER A 350 3.10 -11.67 -16.31
C SER A 350 2.17 -12.31 -17.34
N SER A 351 1.19 -11.56 -17.83
CA SER A 351 0.38 -11.93 -19.00
C SER A 351 1.01 -11.49 -20.33
N GLY A 352 2.21 -10.89 -20.30
CA GLY A 352 2.92 -10.41 -21.47
C GLY A 352 2.47 -9.01 -21.96
N THR A 353 1.57 -8.33 -21.24
CA THR A 353 1.23 -6.94 -21.61
C THR A 353 2.39 -6.00 -21.27
N PRO A 354 2.64 -4.94 -22.07
CA PRO A 354 3.74 -4.01 -21.80
C PRO A 354 3.69 -3.37 -20.41
N GLN A 355 2.49 -3.13 -19.87
CA GLN A 355 2.30 -2.61 -18.52
C GLN A 355 2.73 -3.64 -17.46
N GLU A 356 2.37 -4.91 -17.62
CA GLU A 356 2.78 -5.95 -16.69
C GLU A 356 4.26 -6.25 -16.76
N GLU A 357 4.85 -6.22 -17.97
CA GLU A 357 6.31 -6.33 -18.12
C GLU A 357 7.06 -5.22 -17.39
N ALA A 358 6.58 -3.97 -17.43
CA ALA A 358 7.16 -2.87 -16.67
C ALA A 358 7.09 -3.11 -15.14
N TYR A 359 5.99 -3.68 -14.64
CA TYR A 359 5.87 -4.06 -13.23
C TYR A 359 6.71 -5.28 -12.87
N ALA A 360 6.85 -6.25 -13.76
CA ALA A 360 7.72 -7.40 -13.57
C ALA A 360 9.19 -6.96 -13.48
N ASP A 361 9.62 -6.06 -14.34
CA ASP A 361 10.95 -5.46 -14.30
C ASP A 361 11.20 -4.69 -12.99
N TYR A 362 10.22 -3.93 -12.51
CA TYR A 362 10.29 -3.31 -11.18
C TYR A 362 10.44 -4.35 -10.06
N ALA A 363 9.63 -5.40 -10.05
CA ALA A 363 9.70 -6.45 -9.03
C ALA A 363 11.05 -7.16 -9.05
N ASN A 364 11.58 -7.48 -10.24
CA ASN A 364 12.91 -8.08 -10.40
C ASN A 364 14.02 -7.14 -9.93
N THR A 365 13.90 -5.84 -10.19
CA THR A 365 14.85 -4.84 -9.66
C THR A 365 14.85 -4.83 -8.13
N MET A 366 13.67 -4.87 -7.49
CA MET A 366 13.57 -4.94 -6.03
C MET A 366 14.20 -6.22 -5.47
N LYS A 367 13.95 -7.38 -6.07
CA LYS A 367 14.59 -8.66 -5.69
C LYS A 367 16.12 -8.59 -5.84
N SER A 368 16.59 -8.01 -6.94
CA SER A 368 18.04 -7.83 -7.17
C SER A 368 18.68 -6.93 -6.11
N LEU A 369 18.03 -5.80 -5.76
CA LEU A 369 18.51 -4.92 -4.71
C LEU A 369 18.52 -5.59 -3.33
N ALA A 370 17.49 -6.39 -3.01
CA ALA A 370 17.47 -7.19 -1.79
C ALA A 370 18.64 -8.18 -1.72
N ASN A 371 18.92 -8.87 -2.82
CA ASN A 371 20.04 -9.79 -2.90
C ASN A 371 21.40 -9.06 -2.79
N GLN A 372 21.55 -7.91 -3.46
CA GLN A 372 22.75 -7.07 -3.34
C GLN A 372 22.96 -6.61 -1.89
N ALA A 373 21.90 -6.18 -1.21
CA ALA A 373 21.97 -5.75 0.18
C ALA A 373 22.40 -6.88 1.12
N ARG A 374 21.92 -8.11 0.91
CA ARG A 374 22.34 -9.29 1.67
C ARG A 374 23.79 -9.66 1.42
N ARG A 375 24.25 -9.61 0.16
CA ARG A 375 25.67 -9.83 -0.17
C ARG A 375 26.57 -8.79 0.50
N GLU A 376 26.19 -7.51 0.40
CA GLU A 376 26.94 -6.44 1.03
C GLU A 376 26.96 -6.59 2.56
N MET A 377 25.86 -7.03 3.16
CA MET A 377 25.79 -7.32 4.59
C MET A 377 26.75 -8.42 5.02
N ILE A 378 26.89 -9.50 4.23
CA ILE A 378 27.83 -10.58 4.51
C ILE A 378 29.28 -10.09 4.38
N ASN A 379 29.57 -9.29 3.35
CA ASN A 379 30.90 -8.79 3.05
C ASN A 379 31.32 -7.60 3.95
N THR A 380 30.37 -6.97 4.64
CA THR A 380 30.66 -5.87 5.56
C THR A 380 31.41 -6.41 6.78
N GLY A 381 32.59 -5.86 7.07
CA GLY A 381 33.38 -6.19 8.24
C GLY A 381 32.73 -5.86 9.57
N LYS A 382 33.49 -5.82 10.63
CA LYS A 382 33.07 -5.38 11.97
C LYS A 382 34.16 -4.52 12.61
N ILE A 383 33.76 -3.62 13.50
CA ILE A 383 34.72 -2.91 14.36
C ILE A 383 35.17 -3.89 15.43
N ALA A 384 36.49 -4.08 15.54
CA ALA A 384 37.05 -4.93 16.59
C ALA A 384 36.80 -4.27 17.97
N TYR A 385 36.41 -5.07 18.93
CA TYR A 385 36.30 -4.60 20.31
C TYR A 385 37.67 -4.25 20.86
N SER A 386 37.80 -3.06 21.48
CA SER A 386 39.01 -2.55 22.09
C SER A 386 38.83 -2.31 23.59
N ALA A 387 39.54 -3.10 24.41
CA ALA A 387 39.54 -2.89 25.86
C ALA A 387 40.19 -1.55 26.25
N ALA A 388 41.21 -1.10 25.50
CA ALA A 388 41.82 0.21 25.70
C ALA A 388 40.81 1.34 25.45
N ALA A 389 40.07 1.28 24.32
CA ALA A 389 39.02 2.24 24.03
C ALA A 389 37.91 2.24 25.10
N LYS A 390 37.50 1.05 25.59
CA LYS A 390 36.54 0.96 26.70
C LYS A 390 37.03 1.68 27.95
N ASN A 391 38.31 1.58 28.29
CA ASN A 391 38.87 2.29 29.44
C ASN A 391 38.91 3.81 29.21
N THR A 392 39.29 4.24 28.02
CA THR A 392 39.31 5.67 27.64
C THR A 392 37.91 6.30 27.69
N TYR A 393 36.90 5.57 27.19
CA TYR A 393 35.50 6.02 27.12
C TYR A 393 34.63 5.38 28.22
N HIS A 394 35.21 5.14 29.42
CA HIS A 394 34.51 4.43 30.50
C HIS A 394 33.19 5.10 30.90
N GLY A 395 33.14 6.44 30.96
CA GLY A 395 31.95 7.22 31.30
C GLY A 395 30.84 7.03 30.27
N GLU A 396 31.16 7.10 28.99
CA GLU A 396 30.26 6.98 27.85
C GLU A 396 29.72 5.54 27.74
N VAL A 397 30.56 4.54 27.95
CA VAL A 397 30.16 3.12 27.96
C VAL A 397 29.21 2.83 29.13
N LYS A 398 29.45 3.41 30.33
CA LYS A 398 28.56 3.29 31.48
C LYS A 398 27.22 3.97 31.22
N SER A 399 27.23 5.19 30.64
CA SER A 399 26.02 5.92 30.25
C SER A 399 25.16 5.14 29.24
N LEU A 400 25.74 4.68 28.14
CA LEU A 400 25.04 3.87 27.14
C LEU A 400 24.48 2.57 27.72
N SER A 401 25.22 1.95 28.64
CA SER A 401 24.76 0.73 29.33
C SER A 401 23.55 1.00 30.23
N ALA A 402 23.55 2.12 30.93
CA ALA A 402 22.43 2.55 31.77
C ALA A 402 21.18 2.85 30.91
N LYS A 403 21.35 3.64 29.84
CA LYS A 403 20.27 3.93 28.89
C LYS A 403 19.68 2.66 28.27
N LEU A 404 20.54 1.72 27.86
CA LEU A 404 20.10 0.43 27.31
C LEU A 404 19.34 -0.39 28.35
N ASN A 405 19.82 -0.46 29.59
CA ASN A 405 19.14 -1.21 30.66
C ASN A 405 17.74 -0.64 30.94
N ILE A 406 17.58 0.70 30.92
CA ILE A 406 16.28 1.35 31.06
C ILE A 406 15.36 0.94 29.90
N ALA A 407 15.84 0.99 28.64
CA ALA A 407 15.07 0.60 27.48
C ALA A 407 14.66 -0.89 27.53
N LEU A 408 15.59 -1.78 27.90
CA LEU A 408 15.32 -3.21 28.03
C LEU A 408 14.35 -3.55 29.16
N SER A 409 14.42 -2.85 30.30
CA SER A 409 13.49 -3.03 31.43
C SER A 409 12.07 -2.57 31.07
N ASN A 410 11.92 -1.63 30.16
CA ASN A 410 10.63 -1.15 29.67
C ASN A 410 10.02 -2.02 28.57
N ALA A 411 10.80 -2.80 27.84
CA ALA A 411 10.33 -3.60 26.70
C ALA A 411 9.22 -4.61 27.04
N PRO A 412 9.24 -5.33 28.20
CA PRO A 412 8.13 -6.20 28.60
C PRO A 412 6.83 -5.41 28.85
N ARG A 413 6.94 -4.25 29.51
CA ARG A 413 5.79 -3.36 29.79
C ARG A 413 5.19 -2.83 28.50
N GLU A 414 6.00 -2.42 27.55
CA GLU A 414 5.55 -1.96 26.23
C GLU A 414 4.83 -3.08 25.46
N ARG A 415 5.33 -4.32 25.49
CA ARG A 415 4.63 -5.48 24.93
C ARG A 415 3.29 -5.73 25.60
N GLN A 416 3.23 -5.65 26.93
CA GLN A 416 1.99 -5.78 27.68
C GLN A 416 0.99 -4.67 27.31
N ALA A 417 1.45 -3.43 27.22
CA ALA A 417 0.64 -2.30 26.78
C ALA A 417 0.08 -2.53 25.36
N GLN A 418 0.90 -3.04 24.44
CA GLN A 418 0.46 -3.34 23.08
C GLN A 418 -0.60 -4.46 23.03
N VAL A 419 -0.43 -5.51 23.84
CA VAL A 419 -1.44 -6.59 23.94
C VAL A 419 -2.76 -6.05 24.50
N MET A 420 -2.71 -5.24 25.55
CA MET A 420 -3.90 -4.61 26.14
C MET A 420 -4.58 -3.66 25.13
N ALA A 421 -3.81 -2.83 24.44
CA ALA A 421 -4.33 -1.92 23.42
C ALA A 421 -5.01 -2.68 22.27
N ASN A 422 -4.38 -3.74 21.77
CA ASN A 422 -4.94 -4.57 20.71
C ASN A 422 -6.25 -5.22 21.15
N ALA A 423 -6.34 -5.72 22.40
CA ALA A 423 -7.56 -6.29 22.96
C ALA A 423 -8.67 -5.25 23.07
N THR A 424 -8.34 -4.03 23.56
CA THR A 424 -9.28 -2.91 23.66
C THR A 424 -9.83 -2.52 22.30
N VAL A 425 -8.97 -2.41 21.29
CA VAL A 425 -9.39 -2.05 19.93
C VAL A 425 -10.19 -3.18 19.27
N ALA A 426 -9.83 -4.44 19.54
CA ALA A 426 -10.60 -5.58 19.07
C ALA A 426 -12.01 -5.61 19.67
N ALA A 427 -12.16 -5.28 20.97
CA ALA A 427 -13.46 -5.14 21.63
C ALA A 427 -14.28 -3.99 20.99
N LYS A 428 -13.68 -2.79 20.82
CA LYS A 428 -14.35 -1.67 20.15
C LYS A 428 -14.80 -1.99 18.72
N LYS A 429 -13.98 -2.72 17.96
CA LYS A 429 -14.37 -3.17 16.62
C LYS A 429 -15.50 -4.19 16.64
N LYS A 430 -15.62 -4.98 17.71
CA LYS A 430 -16.73 -5.92 17.89
C LYS A 430 -18.03 -5.19 18.22
N GLU A 431 -17.94 -4.13 19.04
CA GLU A 431 -19.07 -3.26 19.41
C GLU A 431 -19.51 -2.36 18.25
N ASN A 432 -18.55 -1.86 17.45
CA ASN A 432 -18.81 -1.04 16.27
C ASN A 432 -18.03 -1.58 15.06
N PRO A 433 -18.63 -2.51 14.30
CA PRO A 433 -17.98 -3.12 13.13
C PRO A 433 -17.68 -2.14 11.98
N ASP A 434 -18.40 -1.03 11.91
CA ASP A 434 -18.35 -0.04 10.83
C ASP A 434 -17.28 1.05 11.04
N MET A 435 -16.40 0.88 12.03
CA MET A 435 -15.33 1.84 12.30
C MET A 435 -14.48 2.10 11.07
N THR A 436 -14.35 3.35 10.70
CA THR A 436 -13.46 3.81 9.63
C THR A 436 -11.98 3.58 9.97
N LYS A 437 -11.12 3.57 8.97
CA LYS A 437 -9.66 3.47 9.18
C LYS A 437 -9.12 4.59 10.08
N ALA A 438 -9.68 5.79 9.99
CA ALA A 438 -9.29 6.93 10.82
C ALA A 438 -9.69 6.71 12.29
N GLU A 439 -10.91 6.24 12.54
CA GLU A 439 -11.39 5.90 13.88
C GLU A 439 -10.60 4.75 14.50
N ILE A 440 -10.29 3.71 13.72
CA ILE A 440 -9.42 2.61 14.16
C ILE A 440 -8.02 3.14 14.53
N LYS A 441 -7.44 4.03 13.72
CA LYS A 441 -6.15 4.66 14.02
C LYS A 441 -6.20 5.48 15.32
N LYS A 442 -7.23 6.29 15.49
CA LYS A 442 -7.47 7.07 16.71
C LYS A 442 -7.69 6.17 17.93
N ALA A 443 -8.50 5.13 17.79
CA ALA A 443 -8.75 4.15 18.84
C ALA A 443 -7.46 3.40 19.24
N ASN A 444 -6.63 3.00 18.27
CA ASN A 444 -5.32 2.39 18.52
C ASN A 444 -4.40 3.34 19.29
N GLN A 445 -4.31 4.60 18.90
CA GLN A 445 -3.48 5.60 19.59
C GLN A 445 -3.95 5.82 21.03
N GLN A 446 -5.25 6.00 21.24
CA GLN A 446 -5.84 6.19 22.56
C GLN A 446 -5.67 4.95 23.44
N ALA A 447 -6.00 3.76 22.92
CA ALA A 447 -5.86 2.51 23.66
C ALA A 447 -4.41 2.25 24.07
N LEU A 448 -3.46 2.51 23.15
CA LEU A 448 -2.03 2.32 23.45
C LEU A 448 -1.53 3.34 24.47
N SER A 449 -1.95 4.60 24.41
CA SER A 449 -1.62 5.62 25.40
C SER A 449 -2.14 5.23 26.78
N SER A 450 -3.41 4.86 26.89
CA SER A 450 -4.02 4.44 28.16
C SER A 450 -3.37 3.17 28.72
N ALA A 451 -3.10 2.18 27.86
CA ALA A 451 -2.44 0.95 28.27
C ALA A 451 -1.01 1.21 28.77
N ARG A 452 -0.25 2.09 28.10
CA ARG A 452 1.09 2.50 28.56
C ARG A 452 1.05 3.12 29.95
N THR A 453 0.11 4.03 30.18
CA THR A 453 -0.08 4.65 31.50
C THR A 453 -0.41 3.58 32.54
N SER A 454 -1.30 2.64 32.23
CA SER A 454 -1.75 1.63 33.18
C SER A 454 -0.65 0.63 33.58
N VAL A 455 0.28 0.27 32.68
CA VAL A 455 1.40 -0.66 32.98
C VAL A 455 2.71 0.05 33.30
N GLY A 456 2.72 1.38 33.33
CA GLY A 456 3.92 2.18 33.57
C GLY A 456 4.97 2.02 32.47
N ALA A 457 4.54 1.86 31.22
CA ALA A 457 5.43 1.76 30.07
C ALA A 457 5.79 3.15 29.55
N HIS A 458 7.08 3.45 29.46
CA HIS A 458 7.61 4.69 28.93
C HIS A 458 8.53 4.38 27.74
N ARG A 459 8.11 4.70 26.53
CA ARG A 459 8.98 4.55 25.37
C ARG A 459 10.07 5.61 25.41
N THR A 460 11.21 5.23 25.98
CA THR A 460 12.40 6.09 26.01
C THR A 460 13.43 5.50 25.04
N PRO A 461 13.55 6.03 23.81
CA PRO A 461 14.60 5.61 22.90
C PRO A 461 15.97 5.92 23.51
N VAL A 462 16.95 5.09 23.22
CA VAL A 462 18.33 5.36 23.61
C VAL A 462 18.86 6.51 22.75
N GLU A 463 19.04 7.66 23.34
CA GLU A 463 19.67 8.79 22.68
C GLU A 463 21.20 8.69 22.81
N ILE A 464 21.91 8.75 21.68
CA ILE A 464 23.36 8.65 21.61
C ILE A 464 23.95 10.05 21.45
N THR A 465 24.82 10.46 22.37
CA THR A 465 25.56 11.73 22.29
C THR A 465 26.75 11.62 21.33
N ASP A 466 27.39 12.75 21.01
CA ASP A 466 28.54 12.73 20.07
C ASP A 466 29.72 11.95 20.67
N ARG A 467 30.03 12.12 21.96
CA ARG A 467 31.08 11.38 22.64
C ARG A 467 30.76 9.87 22.76
N GLU A 468 29.51 9.53 23.01
CA GLU A 468 29.07 8.13 23.00
C GLU A 468 29.22 7.50 21.59
N TRP A 469 28.97 8.30 20.55
CA TRP A 469 29.20 7.87 19.16
C TRP A 469 30.69 7.66 18.88
N GLU A 470 31.56 8.55 19.35
CA GLU A 470 33.01 8.37 19.26
C GLU A 470 33.47 7.07 19.96
N ALA A 471 32.93 6.78 21.15
CA ALA A 471 33.18 5.52 21.86
C ALA A 471 32.75 4.28 21.05
N ILE A 472 31.60 4.34 20.38
CA ILE A 472 31.11 3.30 19.46
C ILE A 472 32.09 3.11 18.30
N GLN A 473 32.53 4.20 17.66
CA GLN A 473 33.45 4.17 16.52
C GLN A 473 34.85 3.67 16.91
N ALA A 474 35.30 3.94 18.14
CA ALA A 474 36.55 3.45 18.67
C ALA A 474 36.51 1.97 19.08
N GLY A 475 35.38 1.29 18.97
CA GLY A 475 35.24 -0.11 19.38
C GLY A 475 35.14 -0.31 20.90
N ALA A 476 34.79 0.70 21.68
CA ALA A 476 34.63 0.61 23.13
C ALA A 476 33.44 -0.26 23.56
N ILE A 477 32.55 -0.59 22.63
CA ILE A 477 31.32 -1.38 22.84
C ILE A 477 31.36 -2.60 21.92
N SER A 478 31.00 -3.78 22.44
CA SER A 478 30.91 -5.00 21.64
C SER A 478 29.78 -4.93 20.62
N GLU A 479 29.95 -5.60 19.47
CA GLU A 479 28.97 -5.63 18.37
C GLU A 479 27.57 -6.04 18.86
N ASN A 480 27.45 -7.09 19.68
CA ASN A 480 26.19 -7.55 20.22
C ASN A 480 25.47 -6.48 21.06
N LYS A 481 26.22 -5.75 21.87
CA LYS A 481 25.67 -4.66 22.69
C LYS A 481 25.28 -3.47 21.84
N LEU A 482 26.04 -3.16 20.79
CA LEU A 482 25.72 -2.12 19.82
C LEU A 482 24.43 -2.46 19.08
N ILE A 483 24.23 -3.71 18.63
CA ILE A 483 22.98 -4.16 18.00
C ILE A 483 21.78 -3.95 18.94
N GLN A 484 21.93 -4.27 20.24
CA GLN A 484 20.87 -4.03 21.23
C GLN A 484 20.56 -2.53 21.37
N ILE A 485 21.57 -1.68 21.38
CA ILE A 485 21.40 -0.21 21.43
C ILE A 485 20.66 0.25 20.18
N LEU A 486 21.07 -0.17 18.98
CA LEU A 486 20.46 0.21 17.70
C LEU A 486 18.98 -0.20 17.63
N ASN A 487 18.63 -1.36 18.15
CA ASN A 487 17.23 -1.83 18.22
C ASN A 487 16.34 -0.99 19.15
N ASN A 488 16.94 -0.19 20.03
CA ASN A 488 16.23 0.67 20.97
C ASN A 488 16.49 2.18 20.72
N THR A 489 17.04 2.55 19.58
CA THR A 489 17.39 3.92 19.19
C THR A 489 16.53 4.35 17.99
N ASN A 490 16.43 5.65 17.75
CA ASN A 490 15.91 6.15 16.48
C ASN A 490 16.97 5.91 15.39
N ILE A 491 16.64 5.01 14.45
CA ILE A 491 17.57 4.59 13.40
C ILE A 491 17.95 5.73 12.45
N ASP A 492 17.06 6.71 12.22
CA ASP A 492 17.33 7.85 11.34
C ASP A 492 18.41 8.76 11.91
N THR A 493 18.39 8.97 13.23
CA THR A 493 19.43 9.75 13.93
C THR A 493 20.78 9.04 13.82
N ILE A 494 20.79 7.72 13.95
CA ILE A 494 22.02 6.92 13.82
C ILE A 494 22.53 6.93 12.38
N ARG A 495 21.65 6.83 11.40
CA ARG A 495 22.00 6.93 9.98
C ARG A 495 22.70 8.25 9.70
N GLN A 496 22.17 9.38 10.17
CA GLN A 496 22.80 10.70 10.02
C GLN A 496 24.20 10.75 10.62
N ARG A 497 24.41 10.15 11.81
CA ARG A 497 25.71 10.11 12.48
C ARG A 497 26.72 9.21 11.76
N ALA A 498 26.26 8.11 11.18
CA ALA A 498 27.11 7.17 10.44
C ALA A 498 27.39 7.62 9.00
N THR A 499 26.66 8.62 8.47
CA THR A 499 26.87 9.18 7.14
C THR A 499 28.20 9.96 7.13
N PRO A 500 29.08 9.75 6.13
CA PRO A 500 30.29 10.55 5.99
C PRO A 500 29.96 12.04 5.97
N ARG A 501 30.72 12.85 6.68
CA ARG A 501 30.57 14.30 6.60
C ARG A 501 30.77 14.74 5.16
N ALA A 502 29.74 15.32 4.55
CA ALA A 502 29.79 15.73 3.16
C ALA A 502 30.90 16.76 2.93
N THR A 503 31.83 16.48 2.07
CA THR A 503 32.47 17.51 1.26
C THR A 503 31.37 18.22 0.46
N ASN A 504 31.53 19.53 0.17
CA ASN A 504 30.55 20.42 -0.45
C ASN A 504 29.94 19.97 -1.81
N SER A 505 29.93 18.68 -2.13
CA SER A 505 29.38 18.09 -3.34
C SER A 505 28.09 17.30 -3.02
N LEU A 506 27.14 17.38 -3.94
CA LEU A 506 25.95 16.51 -3.91
C LEU A 506 26.39 15.05 -3.85
N SER A 507 25.82 14.27 -2.93
CA SER A 507 26.06 12.81 -2.92
C SER A 507 25.62 12.19 -4.25
N THR A 508 26.29 11.13 -4.70
CA THR A 508 25.94 10.40 -5.93
C THR A 508 24.48 9.99 -5.96
N ALA A 509 23.93 9.62 -4.81
CA ALA A 509 22.52 9.31 -4.63
C ALA A 509 21.60 10.49 -4.97
N LYS A 510 21.88 11.69 -4.42
CA LYS A 510 21.12 12.90 -4.76
C LYS A 510 21.26 13.28 -6.22
N GLN A 511 22.44 13.08 -6.82
CA GLN A 511 22.69 13.33 -8.24
C GLN A 511 21.83 12.41 -9.14
N HIS A 512 21.79 11.11 -8.85
CA HIS A 512 20.94 10.15 -9.57
C HIS A 512 19.47 10.49 -9.44
N ARG A 513 19.04 10.89 -8.25
CA ARG A 513 17.65 11.27 -7.99
C ARG A 513 17.25 12.57 -8.71
N ILE A 514 18.11 13.58 -8.74
CA ILE A 514 17.90 14.79 -9.55
C ILE A 514 17.71 14.43 -11.02
N SER A 515 18.59 13.59 -11.57
CA SER A 515 18.50 13.16 -12.96
C SER A 515 17.21 12.39 -13.26
N ALA A 516 16.81 11.46 -12.39
CA ALA A 516 15.60 10.65 -12.54
C ALA A 516 14.33 11.51 -12.45
N MET A 517 14.26 12.44 -11.49
CA MET A 517 13.13 13.36 -11.34
C MET A 517 13.03 14.33 -12.54
N CYS A 518 14.15 14.88 -12.99
CA CYS A 518 14.19 15.71 -14.20
C CYS A 518 13.69 14.96 -15.43
N ALA A 519 14.16 13.72 -15.66
CA ALA A 519 13.70 12.86 -16.74
C ALA A 519 12.20 12.52 -16.63
N SER A 520 11.66 12.50 -15.42
CA SER A 520 10.24 12.28 -15.14
C SER A 520 9.39 13.55 -15.27
N GLY A 521 10.01 14.71 -15.57
CA GLY A 521 9.34 15.98 -15.85
C GLY A 521 9.02 16.84 -14.63
N TYR A 522 9.68 16.61 -13.50
CA TYR A 522 9.63 17.49 -12.33
C TYR A 522 10.40 18.78 -12.62
N THR A 523 9.89 19.89 -12.09
CA THR A 523 10.56 21.19 -12.17
C THR A 523 11.75 21.23 -11.19
N THR A 524 12.70 22.14 -11.44
CA THR A 524 13.84 22.36 -10.53
C THR A 524 13.41 22.72 -9.11
N SER A 525 12.28 23.41 -8.94
CA SER A 525 11.73 23.74 -7.62
C SER A 525 11.20 22.50 -6.90
N GLU A 526 10.39 21.67 -7.59
CA GLU A 526 9.86 20.43 -7.01
C GLU A 526 10.99 19.44 -6.64
N ILE A 527 12.04 19.39 -7.46
CA ILE A 527 13.23 18.58 -7.18
C ILE A 527 13.98 19.11 -5.95
N ALA A 528 14.17 20.43 -5.86
CA ALA A 528 14.84 21.08 -4.74
C ALA A 528 14.09 20.82 -3.43
N ASP A 529 12.77 21.00 -3.41
CA ASP A 529 11.91 20.76 -2.24
C ASP A 529 11.95 19.29 -1.82
N ALA A 530 11.83 18.36 -2.78
CA ALA A 530 11.84 16.92 -2.52
C ALA A 530 13.19 16.41 -1.94
N LEU A 531 14.30 17.05 -2.29
CA LEU A 531 15.65 16.61 -1.89
C LEU A 531 16.25 17.44 -0.75
N GLY A 532 15.55 18.50 -0.29
CA GLY A 532 16.05 19.41 0.72
C GLY A 532 17.34 20.12 0.28
N VAL A 533 17.40 20.56 -0.98
CA VAL A 533 18.52 21.30 -1.57
C VAL A 533 18.03 22.59 -2.20
N SER A 534 18.92 23.53 -2.49
CA SER A 534 18.52 24.76 -3.17
C SER A 534 18.24 24.53 -4.66
N THR A 535 17.33 25.29 -5.26
CA THR A 535 17.07 25.28 -6.70
C THR A 535 18.32 25.56 -7.53
N SER A 536 19.22 26.41 -7.01
CA SER A 536 20.52 26.70 -7.62
C SER A 536 21.45 25.47 -7.65
N THR A 537 21.39 24.62 -6.62
CA THR A 537 22.15 23.36 -6.56
C THR A 537 21.64 22.38 -7.61
N VAL A 538 20.33 22.24 -7.77
CA VAL A 538 19.71 21.41 -8.80
C VAL A 538 20.07 21.90 -10.20
N SER A 539 19.94 23.20 -10.44
CA SER A 539 20.26 23.83 -11.73
C SER A 539 21.75 23.67 -12.08
N LYS A 540 22.65 23.91 -11.15
CA LYS A 540 24.10 23.71 -11.36
C LYS A 540 24.42 22.26 -11.74
N TYR A 541 23.79 21.28 -11.08
CA TYR A 541 24.01 19.88 -11.40
C TYR A 541 23.49 19.51 -12.79
N LEU A 542 22.30 19.97 -13.14
CA LEU A 542 21.70 19.68 -14.44
C LEU A 542 22.46 20.38 -15.57
N ASN A 543 22.92 21.62 -15.37
CA ASN A 543 23.69 22.39 -16.36
C ASN A 543 25.16 21.91 -16.46
N GLY A 544 25.74 21.37 -15.41
CA GLY A 544 27.09 20.81 -15.43
C GLY A 544 27.21 19.43 -16.06
N LYS A 545 26.09 18.85 -16.47
CA LYS A 545 26.03 17.61 -17.24
C LYS A 545 25.79 17.82 -18.74
N GLY A 546 25.69 19.08 -19.18
CA GLY A 546 25.53 19.48 -20.59
C GLY A 546 26.87 19.67 -21.27
#